data_f326b7b901fb6a6575cf45051f65297f
#
_entry.id   f326b7b901fb6a6575cf45051f65297f
#
_cell.length_a   1.000
_cell.length_b   1.000
_cell.length_c   1.000
_cell.angle_alpha   90.00
_cell.angle_beta   90.00
_cell.angle_gamma   90.00
#
_symmetry.space_group_name_H-M   'P 1'
#
loop_
_entity.id
_entity.type
_entity.pdbx_description
1 polymer ?
#
loop_
_entity_poly.entity_id
_entity_poly.type
_entity_poly.pdbx_seq_one_letter_code
_entity_poly.pdbx_strand_id
1 'polypeptide(L)'
;GLDDQMVAQHKSAWPNIFRAARFIPAVEYIQMSRQRSLLIEEMHALMKEYDVIITPSFAGQQLQITNLTGHPALCLPNGFGANGSPTSITLLANLFEEEKLIMVGRLIQENSDWQTKRPPLFNR
;
A
#
# COMPACT_ATOMS: atom_id res chain seq x y z
N GLY A 1 -19.69 -18.62 4.96
CA GLY A 1 -18.27 -18.28 4.83
C GLY A 1 -17.47 -18.86 5.98
N LEU A 2 -16.14 -18.75 5.92
CA LEU A 2 -15.22 -19.25 6.96
C LEU A 2 -14.88 -18.18 8.01
N ASP A 3 -15.54 -17.02 7.96
CA ASP A 3 -15.29 -15.88 8.82
C ASP A 3 -15.56 -16.18 10.32
N ASP A 4 -16.44 -17.14 10.62
CA ASP A 4 -16.67 -17.59 12.00
C ASP A 4 -15.52 -18.45 12.57
N GLN A 5 -14.69 -19.01 11.70
CA GLN A 5 -13.54 -19.83 12.08
C GLN A 5 -12.25 -19.02 12.24
N MET A 6 -12.25 -17.73 11.91
CA MET A 6 -11.09 -16.87 12.08
C MET A 6 -10.91 -16.51 13.57
N VAL A 7 -9.66 -16.59 14.03
CA VAL A 7 -9.32 -16.41 15.46
C VAL A 7 -9.54 -15.00 16.00
N ALA A 8 -9.37 -13.98 15.15
CA ALA A 8 -9.54 -12.59 15.53
C ALA A 8 -11.00 -12.14 15.31
N GLN A 9 -11.72 -11.85 16.38
CA GLN A 9 -13.15 -11.48 16.34
C GLN A 9 -13.46 -10.10 16.94
N HIS A 10 -12.45 -9.27 17.19
CA HIS A 10 -12.66 -7.91 17.70
C HIS A 10 -13.29 -6.98 16.64
N LYS A 11 -13.83 -5.83 17.07
CA LYS A 11 -14.61 -4.90 16.22
C LYS A 11 -13.96 -4.56 14.87
N SER A 12 -12.63 -4.39 14.83
CA SER A 12 -11.88 -4.02 13.63
C SER A 12 -11.25 -5.21 12.92
N ALA A 13 -11.54 -6.45 13.32
CA ALA A 13 -11.04 -7.64 12.67
C ALA A 13 -11.78 -7.93 11.35
N TRP A 14 -11.09 -8.52 10.40
CA TRP A 14 -11.63 -8.84 9.08
C TRP A 14 -12.97 -9.56 9.08
N PRO A 15 -13.22 -10.57 9.95
CA PRO A 15 -14.53 -11.23 9.99
C PRO A 15 -15.69 -10.27 10.23
N ASN A 16 -15.51 -9.32 11.15
CA ASN A 16 -16.55 -8.34 11.47
C ASN A 16 -16.68 -7.27 10.38
N ILE A 17 -15.57 -6.88 9.75
CA ILE A 17 -15.59 -6.00 8.57
C ILE A 17 -16.39 -6.65 7.43
N PHE A 18 -16.16 -7.94 7.15
CA PHE A 18 -16.92 -8.67 6.11
C PHE A 18 -18.40 -8.80 6.43
N ARG A 19 -18.76 -9.03 7.70
CA ARG A 19 -20.16 -9.04 8.12
C ARG A 19 -20.81 -7.68 7.95
N ALA A 20 -20.15 -6.61 8.40
CA ALA A 20 -20.65 -5.24 8.28
C ALA A 20 -20.81 -4.80 6.80
N ALA A 21 -19.91 -5.21 5.94
CA ALA A 21 -19.97 -4.88 4.51
C ALA A 21 -21.25 -5.41 3.82
N ARG A 22 -21.89 -6.46 4.34
CA ARG A 22 -23.15 -6.98 3.82
C ARG A 22 -24.36 -6.05 4.04
N PHE A 23 -24.23 -5.08 4.95
CA PHE A 23 -25.27 -4.12 5.28
C PHE A 23 -25.11 -2.77 4.58
N ILE A 24 -24.10 -2.63 3.70
CA ILE A 24 -23.92 -1.41 2.91
C ILE A 24 -25.02 -1.34 1.85
N PRO A 25 -25.90 -0.32 1.86
CA PRO A 25 -26.94 -0.14 0.84
C PRO A 25 -26.31 0.06 -0.56
N ALA A 26 -27.00 -0.43 -1.58
CA ALA A 26 -26.53 -0.30 -2.97
C ALA A 26 -26.32 1.16 -3.39
N VAL A 27 -27.13 2.08 -2.90
CA VAL A 27 -26.98 3.52 -3.18
C VAL A 27 -25.67 4.06 -2.63
N GLU A 28 -25.28 3.67 -1.43
CA GLU A 28 -24.02 4.07 -0.81
C GLU A 28 -22.82 3.50 -1.57
N TYR A 29 -22.89 2.24 -1.97
CA TYR A 29 -21.86 1.62 -2.79
C TYR A 29 -21.66 2.34 -4.14
N ILE A 30 -22.76 2.73 -4.80
CA ILE A 30 -22.72 3.47 -6.06
C ILE A 30 -22.12 4.86 -5.85
N GLN A 31 -22.50 5.57 -4.78
CA GLN A 31 -21.94 6.88 -4.47
C GLN A 31 -20.44 6.80 -4.16
N MET A 32 -20.01 5.81 -3.40
CA MET A 32 -18.58 5.59 -3.13
C MET A 32 -17.80 5.23 -4.41
N SER A 33 -18.41 4.49 -5.33
CA SER A 33 -17.80 4.19 -6.63
C SER A 33 -17.62 5.44 -7.49
N ARG A 34 -18.53 6.42 -7.43
CA ARG A 34 -18.39 7.73 -8.07
C ARG A 34 -17.25 8.54 -7.43
N GLN A 35 -17.19 8.57 -6.10
CA GLN A 35 -16.10 9.24 -5.38
C GLN A 35 -14.74 8.61 -5.72
N ARG A 36 -14.69 7.27 -5.86
CA ARG A 36 -13.50 6.56 -6.31
C ARG A 36 -13.06 7.01 -7.71
N SER A 37 -13.99 7.23 -8.64
CA SER A 37 -13.67 7.73 -9.98
C SER A 37 -13.02 9.11 -9.94
N LEU A 38 -13.54 10.03 -9.12
CA LEU A 38 -12.94 11.35 -8.92
C LEU A 38 -11.52 11.24 -8.31
N LEU A 39 -11.35 10.37 -7.32
CA LEU A 39 -10.03 10.13 -6.72
C LEU A 39 -9.01 9.60 -7.76
N ILE A 40 -9.44 8.75 -8.68
CA ILE A 40 -8.59 8.25 -9.78
C ILE A 40 -8.15 9.41 -10.68
N GLU A 41 -9.05 10.32 -11.03
CA GLU A 41 -8.74 11.51 -11.85
C GLU A 41 -7.76 12.45 -11.14
N GLU A 42 -7.97 12.73 -9.85
CA GLU A 42 -7.07 13.54 -9.04
C GLU A 42 -5.68 12.92 -8.92
N MET A 43 -5.62 11.61 -8.65
CA MET A 43 -4.35 10.89 -8.56
C MET A 43 -3.63 10.87 -9.90
N HIS A 44 -4.36 10.67 -11.01
CA HIS A 44 -3.79 10.74 -12.35
C HIS A 44 -3.23 12.13 -12.68
N ALA A 45 -3.94 13.19 -12.28
CA ALA A 45 -3.46 14.57 -12.46
C ALA A 45 -2.15 14.81 -11.69
N LEU A 46 -2.07 14.35 -10.44
CA LEU A 46 -0.85 14.42 -9.63
C LEU A 46 0.30 13.65 -10.29
N MET A 47 0.05 12.43 -10.72
CA MET A 47 1.08 11.56 -11.30
C MET A 47 1.60 12.02 -12.67
N LYS A 48 0.94 13.00 -13.32
CA LYS A 48 1.50 13.64 -14.53
C LYS A 48 2.68 14.57 -14.23
N GLU A 49 2.82 15.02 -13.01
CA GLU A 49 3.90 15.94 -12.59
C GLU A 49 5.14 15.19 -12.11
N TYR A 50 5.03 13.89 -11.84
CA TYR A 50 6.09 13.07 -11.25
C TYR A 50 6.16 11.70 -11.91
N ASP A 51 7.37 11.25 -12.23
CA ASP A 51 7.58 9.88 -12.72
C ASP A 51 7.39 8.84 -11.61
N VAL A 52 7.91 9.13 -10.43
CA VAL A 52 7.80 8.26 -9.24
C VAL A 52 7.68 9.13 -7.99
N ILE A 53 6.76 8.77 -7.11
CA ILE A 53 6.62 9.36 -5.77
C ILE A 53 7.15 8.36 -4.74
N ILE A 54 7.98 8.82 -3.82
CA ILE A 54 8.53 8.00 -2.73
C ILE A 54 7.86 8.40 -1.42
N THR A 55 7.33 7.42 -0.69
CA THR A 55 6.70 7.62 0.61
C THR A 55 7.23 6.60 1.63
N PRO A 56 7.20 6.90 2.93
CA PRO A 56 7.34 5.85 3.94
C PRO A 56 6.18 4.84 3.78
N SER A 57 6.48 3.54 3.89
CA SER A 57 5.43 2.52 3.83
C SER A 57 4.44 2.70 4.99
N PHE A 58 3.16 2.51 4.70
CA PHE A 58 2.05 2.73 5.64
C PHE A 58 1.92 4.17 6.17
N ALA A 59 2.47 5.16 5.46
CA ALA A 59 2.32 6.57 5.83
C ALA A 59 0.91 7.09 5.49
N GLY A 60 0.21 7.60 6.49
CA GLY A 60 -1.11 8.19 6.33
C GLY A 60 -2.10 7.25 5.62
N GLN A 61 -2.75 7.74 4.57
CA GLN A 61 -3.73 7.01 3.77
C GLN A 61 -3.18 6.49 2.43
N GLN A 62 -1.87 6.52 2.24
CA GLN A 62 -1.24 6.16 0.96
C GLN A 62 -1.69 4.78 0.46
N LEU A 63 -1.68 3.77 1.33
CA LEU A 63 -2.07 2.42 0.97
C LEU A 63 -3.55 2.32 0.53
N GLN A 64 -4.45 3.02 1.23
CA GLN A 64 -5.87 3.05 0.85
C GLN A 64 -6.08 3.76 -0.49
N ILE A 65 -5.37 4.88 -0.71
CA ILE A 65 -5.46 5.63 -1.96
C ILE A 65 -5.03 4.75 -3.14
N THR A 66 -3.85 4.14 -3.08
CA THR A 66 -3.36 3.29 -4.18
C THR A 66 -4.23 2.05 -4.41
N ASN A 67 -4.75 1.42 -3.36
CA ASN A 67 -5.69 0.31 -3.48
C ASN A 67 -7.02 0.72 -4.13
N LEU A 68 -7.52 1.93 -3.85
CA LEU A 68 -8.75 2.45 -4.45
C LEU A 68 -8.55 2.90 -5.89
N THR A 69 -7.42 3.52 -6.19
CA THR A 69 -7.15 4.08 -7.52
C THR A 69 -6.50 3.09 -8.49
N GLY A 70 -5.92 2.01 -7.97
CA GLY A 70 -5.24 0.98 -8.77
C GLY A 70 -3.82 1.35 -9.19
N HIS A 71 -3.24 2.44 -8.67
CA HIS A 71 -1.87 2.82 -8.98
C HIS A 71 -0.86 1.78 -8.47
N PRO A 72 0.15 1.43 -9.28
CA PRO A 72 1.16 0.45 -8.89
C PRO A 72 2.02 0.99 -7.76
N ALA A 73 2.44 0.09 -6.87
CA ALA A 73 3.27 0.41 -5.73
C ALA A 73 4.35 -0.67 -5.53
N LEU A 74 5.59 -0.24 -5.34
CA LEU A 74 6.73 -1.11 -5.07
C LEU A 74 7.28 -0.79 -3.68
N CYS A 75 7.28 -1.77 -2.78
CA CYS A 75 7.81 -1.64 -1.43
C CYS A 75 9.23 -2.19 -1.36
N LEU A 76 10.16 -1.40 -0.82
CA LEU A 76 11.57 -1.77 -0.69
C LEU A 76 12.04 -1.58 0.76
N PRO A 77 12.91 -2.48 1.28
CA PRO A 77 13.54 -2.28 2.58
C PRO A 77 14.50 -1.08 2.51
N ASN A 78 14.54 -0.28 3.57
CA ASN A 78 15.42 0.89 3.64
C ASN A 78 16.15 1.04 4.98
N GLY A 79 16.07 0.03 5.86
CA GLY A 79 16.77 0.04 7.13
C GLY A 79 16.04 -0.62 8.27
N PHE A 80 16.44 -0.25 9.48
CA PHE A 80 15.84 -0.70 10.73
C PHE A 80 15.54 0.50 11.63
N GLY A 81 14.39 0.47 12.28
CA GLY A 81 14.03 1.43 13.31
C GLY A 81 14.87 1.29 14.59
N ALA A 82 14.73 2.23 15.51
CA ALA A 82 15.47 2.23 16.78
C ALA A 82 15.26 0.96 17.63
N ASN A 83 14.14 0.28 17.46
CA ASN A 83 13.80 -1.00 18.11
C ASN A 83 14.30 -2.23 17.35
N GLY A 84 15.03 -2.06 16.25
CA GLY A 84 15.51 -3.16 15.39
C GLY A 84 14.45 -3.72 14.43
N SER A 85 13.26 -3.17 14.37
CA SER A 85 12.24 -3.57 13.39
C SER A 85 12.62 -3.10 11.99
N PRO A 86 12.39 -3.91 10.93
CA PRO A 86 12.65 -3.48 9.56
C PRO A 86 11.73 -2.31 9.17
N THR A 87 12.30 -1.38 8.41
CA THR A 87 11.58 -0.26 7.80
C THR A 87 11.59 -0.39 6.29
N SER A 88 10.65 0.27 5.65
CA SER A 88 10.50 0.24 4.20
C SER A 88 10.03 1.57 3.65
N ILE A 89 10.35 1.80 2.38
CA ILE A 89 9.80 2.86 1.55
C ILE A 89 8.88 2.25 0.49
N THR A 90 7.92 3.02 0.03
CA THR A 90 7.03 2.66 -1.06
C THR A 90 7.22 3.64 -2.20
N LEU A 91 7.47 3.11 -3.39
CA LEU A 91 7.51 3.84 -4.65
C LEU A 91 6.14 3.73 -5.31
N LEU A 92 5.61 4.83 -5.82
CA LEU A 92 4.34 4.90 -6.54
C LEU A 92 4.60 5.42 -7.94
N ALA A 93 3.94 4.87 -8.95
CA ALA A 93 3.95 5.37 -10.32
C ALA A 93 2.54 5.50 -10.88
N ASN A 94 2.42 6.09 -12.06
CA ASN A 94 1.15 6.19 -12.75
C ASN A 94 0.62 4.81 -13.18
N LEU A 95 -0.66 4.74 -13.52
CA LEU A 95 -1.30 3.51 -13.99
C LEU A 95 -0.54 2.95 -15.20
N PHE A 96 -0.27 1.64 -15.15
CA PHE A 96 0.47 0.89 -16.20
C PHE A 96 1.94 1.31 -16.39
N GLU A 97 2.53 2.01 -15.41
CA GLU A 97 3.94 2.42 -15.44
C GLU A 97 4.80 1.64 -14.41
N GLU A 98 4.51 0.36 -14.21
CA GLU A 98 5.27 -0.53 -13.31
C GLU A 98 6.76 -0.59 -13.67
N GLU A 99 7.10 -0.42 -14.95
CA GLU A 99 8.48 -0.40 -15.42
C GLU A 99 9.32 0.71 -14.75
N LYS A 100 8.74 1.89 -14.52
CA LYS A 100 9.40 2.99 -13.82
C LYS A 100 9.74 2.62 -12.38
N LEU A 101 8.82 1.93 -11.71
CA LEU A 101 9.04 1.43 -10.34
C LEU A 101 10.18 0.43 -10.29
N ILE A 102 10.22 -0.51 -11.24
CA ILE A 102 11.27 -1.52 -11.31
C ILE A 102 12.62 -0.87 -11.59
N MET A 103 12.69 0.09 -12.51
CA MET A 103 13.92 0.82 -12.85
C MET A 103 14.46 1.59 -11.64
N VAL A 104 13.63 2.39 -10.96
CA VAL A 104 14.03 3.15 -9.78
C VAL A 104 14.34 2.22 -8.60
N GLY A 105 13.54 1.15 -8.43
CA GLY A 105 13.77 0.15 -7.40
C GLY A 105 15.11 -0.56 -7.55
N ARG A 106 15.51 -0.93 -8.77
CA ARG A 106 16.83 -1.48 -9.07
C ARG A 106 17.94 -0.51 -8.74
N LEU A 107 17.80 0.76 -9.15
CA LEU A 107 18.78 1.79 -8.84
C LEU A 107 18.99 1.95 -7.32
N ILE A 108 17.91 1.92 -6.52
CA ILE A 108 18.00 1.95 -5.06
C ILE A 108 18.71 0.72 -4.53
N GLN A 109 18.39 -0.48 -5.04
CA GLN A 109 19.02 -1.72 -4.58
C GLN A 109 20.50 -1.83 -4.97
N GLU A 110 20.89 -1.35 -6.14
CA GLU A 110 22.29 -1.31 -6.59
C GLU A 110 23.16 -0.34 -5.74
N ASN A 111 22.54 0.68 -5.15
CA ASN A 111 23.21 1.66 -4.30
C ASN A 111 22.95 1.44 -2.79
N SER A 112 22.40 0.30 -2.41
CA SER A 112 22.16 -0.08 -1.02
C SER A 112 22.31 -1.58 -0.84
N ASP A 113 22.37 -2.03 0.40
CA ASP A 113 22.49 -3.44 0.77
C ASP A 113 21.34 -3.92 1.69
N TRP A 114 20.31 -3.09 1.86
CA TRP A 114 19.22 -3.36 2.80
C TRP A 114 18.45 -4.64 2.49
N GLN A 115 18.34 -5.03 1.22
CA GLN A 115 17.69 -6.26 0.77
C GLN A 115 18.44 -7.54 1.22
N THR A 116 19.72 -7.43 1.58
CA THR A 116 20.53 -8.56 2.06
C THR A 116 20.65 -8.64 3.58
N LYS A 117 20.30 -7.54 4.27
CA LYS A 117 20.38 -7.46 5.74
C LYS A 117 19.20 -8.12 6.42
N ARG A 118 19.47 -8.76 7.55
CA ARG A 118 18.45 -9.34 8.43
C ARG A 118 18.25 -8.46 9.66
N PRO A 119 17.05 -8.43 10.24
CA PRO A 119 16.83 -7.76 11.52
C PRO A 119 17.81 -8.28 12.59
N PRO A 120 18.31 -7.42 13.50
CA PRO A 120 19.33 -7.80 14.49
C PRO A 120 18.96 -9.01 15.34
N LEU A 121 17.67 -9.22 15.64
CA LEU A 121 17.16 -10.36 16.41
C LEU A 121 17.34 -11.72 15.70
N PHE A 122 17.59 -11.75 14.40
CA PHE A 122 17.75 -12.95 13.58
C PHE A 122 19.19 -13.17 13.09
N ASN A 123 20.13 -12.34 13.52
CA ASN A 123 21.56 -12.54 13.30
C ASN A 123 22.10 -13.53 14.34
N ARG A 124 21.80 -14.81 14.16
CA ARG A 124 22.42 -15.94 14.88
C ARG A 124 23.38 -16.67 13.98
#